data_c6a6454ab66dbb88df40f9342171f64f
#
_entry.id   c6a6454ab66dbb88df40f9342171f64f
#
_cell.length_a   1.000
_cell.length_b   1.000
_cell.length_c   1.000
_cell.angle_alpha   90.00
_cell.angle_beta   90.00
_cell.angle_gamma   90.00
#
_symmetry.space_group_name_H-M   'P 1'
#
loop_
_entity.id
_entity.type
_entity.pdbx_description
1 polymer ?
#
loop_
_entity_poly.entity_id
_entity_poly.type
_entity_poly.pdbx_seq_one_letter_code
_entity_poly.pdbx_strand_id
1 'polypeptide(L)'
;MIKEFEKRTSVRYFLNKEIEPEKINKLKKIINLSPTSMNCQAFSAIFITDQKIKEELSIINFNQEHLKRAPLIVVFVADYNRVQTCCNMNNASDDQIHALDHFLVGCVDATIAASTCNAAALELGLGCCFLGGIRQGAPKVKELLNLPKMSFPVIGLTIGYEDKKIPLRPKINKCYDNLYNSETVKNELIEYDKVMEEYYTKYFNKPTTFSAITSRSLGKIHFPELKDLIEEYFIKK
;
A
#
# COMPACT_ATOMS: atom_id res chain seq x y z
N MET A 1 6.35 -14.47 -14.14
CA MET A 1 6.49 -13.59 -12.95
C MET A 1 7.61 -12.55 -13.10
N ILE A 2 8.92 -12.86 -13.20
CA ILE A 2 10.01 -11.86 -13.28
C ILE A 2 9.77 -10.85 -14.41
N LYS A 3 9.52 -11.30 -15.64
CA LYS A 3 9.25 -10.44 -16.80
C LYS A 3 8.07 -9.47 -16.60
N GLU A 4 7.08 -9.86 -15.80
CA GLU A 4 5.94 -9.00 -15.49
C GLU A 4 6.32 -7.91 -14.48
N PHE A 5 7.19 -8.24 -13.50
CA PHE A 5 7.73 -7.23 -12.59
C PHE A 5 8.60 -6.19 -13.30
N GLU A 6 9.41 -6.58 -14.28
CA GLU A 6 10.26 -5.67 -15.07
C GLU A 6 9.43 -4.65 -15.86
N LYS A 7 8.24 -5.04 -16.31
CA LYS A 7 7.34 -4.19 -17.12
C LYS A 7 6.28 -3.46 -16.29
N ARG A 8 6.17 -3.76 -15.00
CA ARG A 8 5.11 -3.27 -14.13
C ARG A 8 5.12 -1.75 -13.98
N THR A 9 3.96 -1.16 -14.17
CA THR A 9 3.67 0.23 -13.82
C THR A 9 2.60 0.31 -12.74
N SER A 10 2.35 1.48 -12.17
CA SER A 10 1.18 1.73 -11.32
C SER A 10 -0.02 2.00 -12.20
N VAL A 11 -0.88 1.01 -12.39
CA VAL A 11 -2.05 1.09 -13.29
C VAL A 11 -3.12 1.98 -12.67
N ARG A 12 -3.52 3.01 -13.41
CA ARG A 12 -4.57 3.98 -13.02
C ARG A 12 -5.68 4.13 -14.07
N TYR A 13 -5.56 3.39 -15.17
CA TYR A 13 -6.56 3.32 -16.23
C TYR A 13 -6.99 1.87 -16.34
N PHE A 14 -8.24 1.61 -15.97
CA PHE A 14 -8.81 0.27 -15.94
C PHE A 14 -9.89 0.14 -17.00
N LEU A 15 -9.93 -1.01 -17.68
CA LEU A 15 -11.06 -1.40 -18.48
C LEU A 15 -12.32 -1.51 -17.61
N ASN A 16 -13.46 -1.15 -18.16
CA ASN A 16 -14.76 -1.43 -17.52
C ASN A 16 -15.08 -2.93 -17.65
N LYS A 17 -14.33 -3.74 -16.92
CA LYS A 17 -14.42 -5.19 -16.93
C LYS A 17 -14.27 -5.71 -15.51
N GLU A 18 -15.21 -6.51 -15.06
CA GLU A 18 -15.14 -7.20 -13.77
C GLU A 18 -13.99 -8.24 -13.77
N ILE A 19 -13.48 -8.52 -12.58
CA ILE A 19 -12.51 -9.59 -12.37
C ILE A 19 -13.29 -10.87 -12.11
N GLU A 20 -12.93 -11.94 -12.80
CA GLU A 20 -13.56 -13.26 -12.66
C GLU A 20 -13.49 -13.74 -11.19
N PRO A 21 -14.59 -14.28 -10.61
CA PRO A 21 -14.62 -14.73 -9.21
C PRO A 21 -13.50 -15.70 -8.84
N GLU A 22 -13.07 -16.55 -9.77
CA GLU A 22 -11.98 -17.50 -9.59
C GLU A 22 -10.65 -16.78 -9.34
N LYS A 23 -10.39 -15.66 -10.03
CA LYS A 23 -9.18 -14.85 -9.80
C LYS A 23 -9.23 -14.16 -8.45
N ILE A 24 -10.37 -13.61 -8.06
CA ILE A 24 -10.57 -13.01 -6.73
C ILE A 24 -10.33 -14.07 -5.64
N ASN A 25 -10.86 -15.27 -5.78
CA ASN A 25 -10.67 -16.37 -4.84
C ASN A 25 -9.21 -16.81 -4.78
N LYS A 26 -8.49 -16.85 -5.91
CA LYS A 26 -7.04 -17.09 -5.94
C LYS A 26 -6.26 -16.01 -5.17
N LEU A 27 -6.59 -14.73 -5.36
CA LEU A 27 -5.98 -13.63 -4.62
C LEU A 27 -6.20 -13.80 -3.11
N LYS A 28 -7.42 -14.06 -2.66
CA LYS A 28 -7.73 -14.33 -1.24
C LYS A 28 -6.91 -15.49 -0.69
N LYS A 29 -6.84 -16.60 -1.43
CA LYS A 29 -6.04 -17.78 -1.02
C LYS A 29 -4.56 -17.42 -0.86
N ILE A 30 -3.97 -16.72 -1.82
CA ILE A 30 -2.55 -16.37 -1.81
C ILE A 30 -2.23 -15.37 -0.68
N ILE A 31 -3.10 -14.39 -0.45
CA ILE A 31 -2.94 -13.42 0.66
C ILE A 31 -2.92 -14.16 2.01
N ASN A 32 -3.82 -15.13 2.22
CA ASN A 32 -3.86 -15.91 3.45
C ASN A 32 -2.61 -16.79 3.67
N LEU A 33 -1.79 -17.01 2.65
CA LEU A 33 -0.51 -17.72 2.74
C LEU A 33 0.68 -16.77 2.98
N SER A 34 0.44 -15.46 3.11
CA SER A 34 1.51 -14.51 3.38
C SER A 34 2.16 -14.80 4.75
N PRO A 35 3.49 -14.75 4.83
CA PRO A 35 4.16 -14.92 6.12
C PRO A 35 3.82 -13.76 7.05
N THR A 36 3.80 -14.03 8.36
CA THR A 36 3.61 -13.04 9.40
C THR A 36 4.62 -13.24 10.53
N SER A 37 4.96 -12.16 11.22
CA SER A 37 5.88 -12.22 12.35
C SER A 37 5.34 -13.18 13.42
N MET A 38 6.18 -14.11 13.86
CA MET A 38 5.83 -15.15 14.86
C MET A 38 4.50 -15.89 14.58
N ASN A 39 4.06 -15.89 13.34
CA ASN A 39 2.76 -16.45 12.94
C ASN A 39 1.55 -15.81 13.69
N CYS A 40 1.67 -14.56 14.11
CA CYS A 40 0.61 -13.84 14.83
C CYS A 40 -0.59 -13.48 13.97
N GLN A 41 -0.48 -13.60 12.64
CA GLN A 41 -1.56 -13.29 11.70
C GLN A 41 -2.12 -11.85 11.89
N ALA A 42 -1.22 -10.88 12.14
CA ALA A 42 -1.55 -9.52 12.59
C ALA A 42 -1.97 -8.60 11.43
N PHE A 43 -2.69 -9.11 10.44
CA PHE A 43 -3.27 -8.31 9.37
C PHE A 43 -4.64 -8.82 8.94
N SER A 44 -5.41 -7.93 8.33
CA SER A 44 -6.63 -8.26 7.59
C SER A 44 -6.61 -7.60 6.20
N ALA A 45 -7.28 -8.22 5.23
CA ALA A 45 -7.45 -7.70 3.88
C ALA A 45 -8.93 -7.59 3.53
N ILE A 46 -9.42 -6.38 3.28
CA ILE A 46 -10.82 -6.09 2.98
C ILE A 46 -10.97 -5.91 1.47
N PHE A 47 -11.70 -6.81 0.84
CA PHE A 47 -12.00 -6.80 -0.59
C PHE A 47 -13.25 -5.98 -0.88
N ILE A 48 -13.14 -4.96 -1.71
CA ILE A 48 -14.19 -3.95 -1.95
C ILE A 48 -14.53 -3.92 -3.43
N THR A 49 -15.75 -4.29 -3.75
CA THR A 49 -16.37 -4.18 -5.09
C THR A 49 -17.55 -3.22 -5.09
N ASP A 50 -18.12 -2.91 -3.91
CA ASP A 50 -19.22 -1.98 -3.76
C ASP A 50 -18.84 -0.58 -4.27
N GLN A 51 -19.67 -0.05 -5.19
CA GLN A 51 -19.38 1.20 -5.89
C GLN A 51 -19.43 2.41 -4.96
N LYS A 52 -20.35 2.43 -3.99
CA LYS A 52 -20.48 3.54 -3.03
C LYS A 52 -19.26 3.62 -2.12
N ILE A 53 -18.80 2.47 -1.63
CA ILE A 53 -17.58 2.40 -0.80
C ILE A 53 -16.36 2.87 -1.62
N LYS A 54 -16.22 2.48 -2.90
CA LYS A 54 -15.13 2.92 -3.76
C LYS A 54 -15.17 4.45 -4.01
N GLU A 55 -16.34 5.03 -4.16
CA GLU A 55 -16.52 6.48 -4.31
C GLU A 55 -16.09 7.23 -3.04
N GLU A 56 -16.51 6.79 -1.86
CA GLU A 56 -16.08 7.36 -0.58
C GLU A 56 -14.56 7.21 -0.39
N LEU A 57 -13.99 6.05 -0.68
CA LEU A 57 -12.54 5.85 -0.66
C LEU A 57 -11.81 6.77 -1.65
N SER A 58 -12.39 7.05 -2.81
CA SER A 58 -11.82 8.01 -3.75
C SER A 58 -11.76 9.42 -3.16
N ILE A 59 -12.84 9.88 -2.51
CA ILE A 59 -12.91 11.19 -1.84
C ILE A 59 -11.83 11.27 -0.75
N ILE A 60 -11.74 10.27 0.12
CA ILE A 60 -10.74 10.16 1.17
C ILE A 60 -9.31 10.20 0.60
N ASN A 61 -9.09 9.62 -0.57
CA ASN A 61 -7.80 9.58 -1.27
C ASN A 61 -7.64 10.70 -2.30
N PHE A 62 -7.98 11.94 -1.96
CA PHE A 62 -7.79 13.15 -2.81
C PHE A 62 -8.53 13.10 -4.14
N ASN A 63 -9.72 12.56 -4.18
CA ASN A 63 -10.57 12.43 -5.38
C ASN A 63 -9.86 11.70 -6.54
N GLN A 64 -9.08 10.67 -6.23
CA GLN A 64 -8.38 9.89 -7.25
C GLN A 64 -9.37 9.02 -8.05
N GLU A 65 -9.64 9.40 -9.28
CA GLU A 65 -10.66 8.80 -10.16
C GLU A 65 -10.45 7.28 -10.38
N HIS A 66 -9.21 6.81 -10.38
CA HIS A 66 -8.93 5.39 -10.60
C HIS A 66 -9.47 4.46 -9.49
N LEU A 67 -9.75 4.98 -8.28
CA LEU A 67 -10.41 4.20 -7.24
C LEU A 67 -11.87 3.90 -7.60
N LYS A 68 -12.57 4.86 -8.21
CA LYS A 68 -13.96 4.67 -8.65
C LYS A 68 -14.05 3.67 -9.80
N ARG A 69 -13.04 3.67 -10.68
CA ARG A 69 -13.02 2.86 -11.91
C ARG A 69 -12.45 1.47 -11.74
N ALA A 70 -11.62 1.25 -10.72
CA ALA A 70 -11.07 -0.08 -10.46
C ALA A 70 -12.20 -1.07 -10.13
N PRO A 71 -12.25 -2.25 -10.76
CA PRO A 71 -13.25 -3.27 -10.44
C PRO A 71 -13.09 -3.80 -9.02
N LEU A 72 -11.88 -3.75 -8.45
CA LEU A 72 -11.59 -4.20 -7.10
C LEU A 72 -10.62 -3.25 -6.40
N ILE A 73 -10.92 -2.93 -5.14
CA ILE A 73 -9.96 -2.35 -4.19
C ILE A 73 -9.76 -3.36 -3.06
N VAL A 74 -8.50 -3.55 -2.63
CA VAL A 74 -8.19 -4.29 -1.41
C VAL A 74 -7.51 -3.33 -0.43
N VAL A 75 -8.07 -3.20 0.77
CA VAL A 75 -7.47 -2.43 1.88
C VAL A 75 -6.82 -3.40 2.84
N PHE A 76 -5.51 -3.24 3.06
CA PHE A 76 -4.72 -4.03 4.00
C PHE A 76 -4.59 -3.28 5.31
N VAL A 77 -4.89 -3.96 6.38
CA VAL A 77 -5.08 -3.43 7.72
C VAL A 77 -4.13 -4.13 8.68
N ALA A 78 -3.35 -3.37 9.46
CA ALA A 78 -2.72 -3.91 10.66
C ALA A 78 -3.84 -4.25 11.65
N ASP A 79 -3.94 -5.49 12.10
CA ASP A 79 -5.11 -5.99 12.83
C ASP A 79 -4.69 -6.93 13.98
N TYR A 80 -4.67 -6.37 15.17
CA TYR A 80 -4.40 -7.10 16.41
C TYR A 80 -5.65 -7.56 17.15
N ASN A 81 -6.84 -7.30 16.64
CA ASN A 81 -8.09 -7.75 17.25
C ASN A 81 -8.13 -9.28 17.43
N ARG A 82 -7.53 -10.00 16.48
CA ARG A 82 -7.39 -11.46 16.56
C ARG A 82 -6.50 -11.89 17.72
N VAL A 83 -5.35 -11.22 17.87
CA VAL A 83 -4.40 -11.49 18.98
C VAL A 83 -5.02 -11.14 20.32
N GLN A 84 -5.69 -9.99 20.43
CA GLN A 84 -6.43 -9.59 21.63
C GLN A 84 -7.52 -10.62 22.00
N THR A 85 -8.25 -11.12 21.01
CA THR A 85 -9.23 -12.18 21.22
C THR A 85 -8.59 -13.44 21.78
N CYS A 86 -7.42 -13.83 21.28
CA CYS A 86 -6.66 -14.97 21.83
C CYS A 86 -6.25 -14.74 23.29
N CYS A 87 -5.78 -13.55 23.64
CA CYS A 87 -5.47 -13.19 25.03
C CYS A 87 -6.70 -13.33 25.92
N ASN A 88 -7.84 -12.78 25.50
CA ASN A 88 -9.08 -12.85 26.25
C ASN A 88 -9.57 -14.31 26.46
N MET A 89 -9.49 -15.14 25.42
CA MET A 89 -9.88 -16.56 25.49
C MET A 89 -9.03 -17.37 26.49
N ASN A 90 -7.79 -16.95 26.73
CA ASN A 90 -6.85 -17.65 27.61
C ASN A 90 -6.60 -16.93 28.94
N ASN A 91 -7.36 -15.86 29.23
CA ASN A 91 -7.16 -15.01 30.42
C ASN A 91 -5.70 -14.50 30.53
N ALA A 92 -5.06 -14.23 29.41
CA ALA A 92 -3.71 -13.68 29.32
C ALA A 92 -3.74 -12.15 29.24
N SER A 93 -2.67 -11.49 29.73
CA SER A 93 -2.51 -10.05 29.55
C SER A 93 -2.38 -9.68 28.05
N ASP A 94 -3.03 -8.59 27.68
CA ASP A 94 -2.93 -7.98 26.35
C ASP A 94 -2.04 -6.72 26.35
N ASP A 95 -1.35 -6.41 27.46
CA ASP A 95 -0.57 -5.18 27.64
C ASP A 95 0.49 -5.01 26.54
N GLN A 96 1.15 -6.08 26.14
CA GLN A 96 2.23 -6.03 25.16
C GLN A 96 1.77 -5.69 23.74
N ILE A 97 0.53 -6.02 23.37
CA ILE A 97 0.03 -5.73 22.02
C ILE A 97 -0.17 -4.24 21.76
N HIS A 98 -0.16 -3.41 22.80
CA HIS A 98 -0.24 -1.95 22.71
C HIS A 98 1.12 -1.27 22.49
N ALA A 99 2.22 -2.04 22.42
CA ALA A 99 3.54 -1.48 22.15
C ALA A 99 3.65 -0.97 20.69
N LEU A 100 4.40 0.11 20.50
CA LEU A 100 4.68 0.67 19.17
C LEU A 100 5.32 -0.36 18.22
N ASP A 101 6.14 -1.27 18.75
CA ASP A 101 6.74 -2.35 17.97
C ASP A 101 5.69 -3.26 17.32
N HIS A 102 4.65 -3.64 18.06
CA HIS A 102 3.56 -4.44 17.51
C HIS A 102 2.77 -3.69 16.43
N PHE A 103 2.60 -2.37 16.56
CA PHE A 103 2.02 -1.57 15.49
C PHE A 103 2.88 -1.64 14.21
N LEU A 104 4.21 -1.53 14.35
CA LEU A 104 5.15 -1.65 13.21
C LEU A 104 5.09 -3.05 12.61
N VAL A 105 5.08 -4.09 13.42
CA VAL A 105 4.93 -5.50 12.97
C VAL A 105 3.64 -5.67 12.16
N GLY A 106 2.51 -5.19 12.66
CA GLY A 106 1.24 -5.24 11.94
C GLY A 106 1.28 -4.49 10.60
N CYS A 107 1.96 -3.34 10.54
CA CYS A 107 2.16 -2.60 9.30
C CYS A 107 3.04 -3.36 8.31
N VAL A 108 4.08 -4.04 8.78
CA VAL A 108 4.98 -4.87 7.97
C VAL A 108 4.21 -6.07 7.42
N ASP A 109 3.49 -6.82 8.26
CA ASP A 109 2.67 -7.96 7.85
C ASP A 109 1.64 -7.56 6.79
N ALA A 110 0.89 -6.47 7.02
CA ALA A 110 -0.08 -5.94 6.06
C ALA A 110 0.57 -5.55 4.72
N THR A 111 1.79 -4.98 4.76
CA THR A 111 2.54 -4.59 3.56
C THR A 111 3.08 -5.81 2.80
N ILE A 112 3.57 -6.83 3.49
CA ILE A 112 3.97 -8.11 2.89
C ILE A 112 2.77 -8.74 2.18
N ALA A 113 1.62 -8.81 2.83
CA ALA A 113 0.38 -9.34 2.25
C ALA A 113 -0.06 -8.52 1.01
N ALA A 114 0.06 -7.19 1.04
CA ALA A 114 -0.24 -6.32 -0.10
C ALA A 114 0.73 -6.56 -1.28
N SER A 115 2.03 -6.75 -0.99
CA SER A 115 3.03 -7.09 -2.00
C SER A 115 2.78 -8.47 -2.61
N THR A 116 2.44 -9.45 -1.79
CA THR A 116 2.05 -10.81 -2.23
C THR A 116 0.81 -10.76 -3.13
N CYS A 117 -0.21 -9.96 -2.76
CA CYS A 117 -1.40 -9.74 -3.59
C CYS A 117 -1.04 -9.12 -4.95
N ASN A 118 -0.18 -8.08 -4.95
CA ASN A 118 0.27 -7.46 -6.19
C ASN A 118 1.00 -8.44 -7.11
N ALA A 119 1.88 -9.29 -6.55
CA ALA A 119 2.58 -10.33 -7.32
C ALA A 119 1.60 -11.34 -7.94
N ALA A 120 0.65 -11.81 -7.14
CA ALA A 120 -0.39 -12.74 -7.61
C ALA A 120 -1.30 -12.10 -8.68
N ALA A 121 -1.67 -10.83 -8.51
CA ALA A 121 -2.48 -10.11 -9.48
C ALA A 121 -1.76 -9.99 -10.83
N LEU A 122 -0.46 -9.64 -10.83
CA LEU A 122 0.35 -9.59 -12.05
C LEU A 122 0.41 -10.94 -12.76
N GLU A 123 0.60 -12.04 -12.03
CA GLU A 123 0.61 -13.40 -12.58
C GLU A 123 -0.75 -13.79 -13.19
N LEU A 124 -1.83 -13.24 -12.66
CA LEU A 124 -3.20 -13.42 -13.18
C LEU A 124 -3.54 -12.47 -14.35
N GLY A 125 -2.57 -11.68 -14.83
CA GLY A 125 -2.76 -10.73 -15.93
C GLY A 125 -3.53 -9.46 -15.52
N LEU A 126 -3.50 -9.09 -14.24
CA LEU A 126 -4.15 -7.89 -13.71
C LEU A 126 -3.11 -6.80 -13.44
N GLY A 127 -3.52 -5.54 -13.58
CA GLY A 127 -2.74 -4.37 -13.21
C GLY A 127 -3.13 -3.85 -11.84
N CYS A 128 -2.16 -3.24 -11.13
CA CYS A 128 -2.36 -2.76 -9.76
C CYS A 128 -1.79 -1.34 -9.56
N CYS A 129 -2.36 -0.62 -8.58
CA CYS A 129 -1.77 0.61 -8.04
C CYS A 129 -1.92 0.64 -6.52
N PHE A 130 -0.79 0.83 -5.82
CA PHE A 130 -0.79 1.02 -4.36
C PHE A 130 -1.34 2.40 -3.97
N LEU A 131 -2.12 2.43 -2.90
CA LEU A 131 -2.83 3.60 -2.36
C LEU A 131 -2.28 3.96 -0.98
N GLY A 132 -1.33 4.89 -0.92
CA GLY A 132 -0.80 5.39 0.35
C GLY A 132 -1.75 6.33 1.10
N GLY A 133 -2.66 7.01 0.38
CA GLY A 133 -3.61 7.95 0.94
C GLY A 133 -4.64 7.33 1.90
N ILE A 134 -4.80 6.01 1.91
CA ILE A 134 -5.65 5.28 2.87
C ILE A 134 -5.33 5.67 4.33
N ARG A 135 -4.05 5.89 4.65
CA ARG A 135 -3.64 6.28 6.01
C ARG A 135 -4.07 7.69 6.39
N GLN A 136 -4.14 8.62 5.42
CA GLN A 136 -4.54 10.02 5.69
C GLN A 136 -5.97 10.14 6.16
N GLY A 137 -6.83 9.30 5.62
CA GLY A 137 -8.22 9.24 6.01
C GLY A 137 -8.52 8.09 6.98
N ALA A 138 -7.54 7.62 7.76
CA ALA A 138 -7.72 6.44 8.61
C ALA A 138 -8.99 6.45 9.46
N PRO A 139 -9.40 7.55 10.14
CA PRO A 139 -10.66 7.58 10.88
C PRO A 139 -11.88 7.26 10.00
N LYS A 140 -11.99 7.93 8.85
CA LYS A 140 -13.09 7.72 7.91
C LYS A 140 -13.06 6.33 7.27
N VAL A 141 -11.86 5.81 6.97
CA VAL A 141 -11.70 4.45 6.44
C VAL A 141 -12.12 3.42 7.48
N LYS A 142 -11.77 3.64 8.77
CA LYS A 142 -12.23 2.75 9.87
C LYS A 142 -13.75 2.72 9.98
N GLU A 143 -14.39 3.88 9.95
CA GLU A 143 -15.85 4.00 9.99
C GLU A 143 -16.47 3.32 8.76
N LEU A 144 -16.05 3.68 7.56
CA LEU A 144 -16.57 3.18 6.29
C LEU A 144 -16.49 1.65 6.16
N LEU A 145 -15.41 1.05 6.65
CA LEU A 145 -15.15 -0.38 6.57
C LEU A 145 -15.49 -1.13 7.86
N ASN A 146 -16.08 -0.46 8.85
CA ASN A 146 -16.42 -1.01 10.16
C ASN A 146 -15.23 -1.75 10.81
N LEU A 147 -14.04 -1.12 10.79
CA LEU A 147 -12.84 -1.73 11.34
C LEU A 147 -12.85 -1.67 12.88
N PRO A 148 -12.46 -2.76 13.57
CA PRO A 148 -12.47 -2.81 15.03
C PRO A 148 -11.40 -1.89 15.66
N LYS A 149 -11.47 -1.73 17.00
CA LYS A 149 -10.31 -1.27 17.79
C LYS A 149 -9.10 -2.15 17.45
N MET A 150 -7.92 -1.77 17.84
CA MET A 150 -6.69 -2.53 17.57
C MET A 150 -6.49 -2.86 16.07
N SER A 151 -7.00 -1.98 15.20
CA SER A 151 -6.80 -2.08 13.76
C SER A 151 -6.45 -0.72 13.15
N PHE A 152 -5.61 -0.71 12.11
CA PHE A 152 -5.20 0.49 11.41
C PHE A 152 -5.07 0.23 9.90
N PRO A 153 -5.75 1.03 9.04
CA PRO A 153 -5.63 0.87 7.58
C PRO A 153 -4.25 1.33 7.11
N VAL A 154 -3.44 0.38 6.62
CA VAL A 154 -2.03 0.61 6.28
C VAL A 154 -1.84 1.05 4.84
N ILE A 155 -2.40 0.29 3.90
CA ILE A 155 -2.24 0.52 2.47
C ILE A 155 -3.40 -0.09 1.70
N GLY A 156 -3.76 0.55 0.59
CA GLY A 156 -4.72 -0.02 -0.36
C GLY A 156 -4.06 -0.47 -1.65
N LEU A 157 -4.77 -1.27 -2.43
CA LEU A 157 -4.39 -1.71 -3.75
C LEU A 157 -5.61 -1.69 -4.67
N THR A 158 -5.60 -0.86 -5.72
CA THR A 158 -6.57 -1.00 -6.82
C THR A 158 -6.11 -2.10 -7.75
N ILE A 159 -7.03 -2.94 -8.22
CA ILE A 159 -6.75 -4.11 -9.05
C ILE A 159 -7.77 -4.17 -10.19
N GLY A 160 -7.31 -4.43 -11.41
CA GLY A 160 -8.17 -4.58 -12.58
C GLY A 160 -7.39 -4.84 -13.85
N TYR A 161 -8.11 -4.92 -14.97
CA TYR A 161 -7.48 -5.02 -16.29
C TYR A 161 -6.99 -3.65 -16.75
N GLU A 162 -5.70 -3.58 -17.15
CA GLU A 162 -5.11 -2.35 -17.65
C GLU A 162 -5.72 -1.95 -18.99
N ASP A 163 -6.26 -0.72 -19.08
CA ASP A 163 -6.80 -0.13 -20.31
C ASP A 163 -5.71 0.57 -21.12
N LYS A 164 -4.85 1.34 -20.45
CA LYS A 164 -3.84 2.18 -21.07
C LYS A 164 -2.48 1.99 -20.42
N LYS A 165 -1.51 1.59 -21.25
CA LYS A 165 -0.10 1.52 -20.82
C LYS A 165 0.47 2.92 -20.64
N ILE A 166 1.18 3.11 -19.55
CA ILE A 166 1.97 4.31 -19.28
C ILE A 166 3.46 4.00 -19.42
N PRO A 167 4.29 4.98 -19.79
CA PRO A 167 5.73 4.78 -19.88
C PRO A 167 6.31 4.29 -18.56
N LEU A 168 7.20 3.29 -18.63
CA LEU A 168 7.91 2.79 -17.46
C LEU A 168 8.84 3.90 -16.93
N ARG A 169 8.62 4.28 -15.67
CA ARG A 169 9.47 5.29 -15.02
C ARG A 169 10.81 4.68 -14.63
N PRO A 170 11.94 5.28 -15.02
CA PRO A 170 13.26 4.86 -14.56
C PRO A 170 13.32 4.75 -13.03
N LYS A 171 14.18 3.89 -12.50
CA LYS A 171 14.38 3.68 -11.07
C LYS A 171 15.84 3.88 -10.71
N ILE A 172 16.07 4.56 -9.60
CA ILE A 172 17.40 4.63 -8.98
C ILE A 172 17.75 3.28 -8.36
N ASN A 173 19.04 2.96 -8.28
CA ASN A 173 19.51 1.82 -7.51
C ASN A 173 19.15 1.98 -6.02
N LYS A 174 18.81 0.88 -5.36
CA LYS A 174 18.45 0.79 -3.94
C LYS A 174 19.04 -0.46 -3.28
N CYS A 175 19.88 -1.19 -4.02
CA CYS A 175 20.48 -2.43 -3.54
C CYS A 175 21.98 -2.21 -3.39
N TYR A 176 22.50 -2.52 -2.21
CA TYR A 176 23.91 -2.37 -1.86
C TYR A 176 24.43 -3.67 -1.29
N ASP A 177 25.68 -4.00 -1.60
CA ASP A 177 26.32 -5.20 -1.10
C ASP A 177 26.97 -4.93 0.27
N ASN A 178 26.63 -5.75 1.25
CA ASN A 178 27.16 -5.74 2.61
C ASN A 178 26.93 -4.46 3.42
N LEU A 179 27.33 -3.29 2.91
CA LEU A 179 27.34 -2.03 3.65
C LEU A 179 26.65 -0.90 2.86
N TYR A 180 25.97 -0.04 3.58
CA TYR A 180 25.41 1.19 3.03
C TYR A 180 26.51 2.26 2.92
N ASN A 181 26.62 2.92 1.75
CA ASN A 181 27.57 3.99 1.51
C ASN A 181 26.83 5.26 1.06
N SER A 182 26.85 6.29 1.90
CA SER A 182 26.16 7.56 1.64
C SER A 182 26.75 8.34 0.46
N GLU A 183 28.06 8.25 0.20
CA GLU A 183 28.69 8.94 -0.92
C GLU A 183 28.28 8.31 -2.27
N THR A 184 28.16 6.98 -2.32
CA THR A 184 27.62 6.28 -3.47
C THR A 184 26.19 6.72 -3.77
N VAL A 185 25.33 6.81 -2.74
CA VAL A 185 23.93 7.28 -2.87
C VAL A 185 23.88 8.69 -3.46
N LYS A 186 24.74 9.60 -3.03
CA LYS A 186 24.79 10.98 -3.54
C LYS A 186 25.15 11.02 -5.02
N ASN A 187 26.16 10.27 -5.44
CA ASN A 187 26.59 10.20 -6.83
C ASN A 187 25.53 9.57 -7.75
N GLU A 188 24.92 8.46 -7.30
CA GLU A 188 23.81 7.83 -8.01
C GLU A 188 22.62 8.77 -8.15
N LEU A 189 22.33 9.61 -7.15
CA LEU A 189 21.25 10.57 -7.20
C LEU A 189 21.48 11.68 -8.25
N ILE A 190 22.71 12.17 -8.37
CA ILE A 190 23.10 13.15 -9.39
C ILE A 190 22.88 12.61 -10.80
N GLU A 191 23.31 11.36 -11.06
CA GLU A 191 23.11 10.73 -12.37
C GLU A 191 21.64 10.41 -12.62
N TYR A 192 20.92 9.97 -11.59
CA TYR A 192 19.47 9.71 -11.72
C TYR A 192 18.65 10.96 -12.01
N ASP A 193 19.05 12.12 -11.50
CA ASP A 193 18.41 13.40 -11.80
C ASP A 193 18.46 13.71 -13.30
N LYS A 194 19.58 13.45 -13.99
CA LYS A 194 19.70 13.62 -15.44
C LYS A 194 18.72 12.72 -16.19
N VAL A 195 18.68 11.43 -15.81
CA VAL A 195 17.76 10.45 -16.42
C VAL A 195 16.29 10.85 -16.22
N MET A 196 15.97 11.37 -15.03
CA MET A 196 14.61 11.79 -14.72
C MET A 196 14.21 13.09 -15.43
N GLU A 197 15.12 14.01 -15.62
CA GLU A 197 14.87 15.23 -16.38
C GLU A 197 14.54 14.90 -17.85
N GLU A 198 15.31 14.00 -18.48
CA GLU A 198 15.00 13.51 -19.84
C GLU A 198 13.63 12.83 -19.89
N TYR A 199 13.33 11.96 -18.92
CA TYR A 199 12.04 11.26 -18.82
C TYR A 199 10.87 12.24 -18.68
N TYR A 200 10.96 13.23 -17.79
CA TYR A 200 9.90 14.20 -17.57
C TYR A 200 9.72 15.15 -18.76
N THR A 201 10.81 15.55 -19.39
CA THR A 201 10.78 16.35 -20.62
C THR A 201 10.09 15.59 -21.73
N LYS A 202 10.52 14.34 -21.98
CA LYS A 202 10.00 13.51 -23.08
C LYS A 202 8.52 13.17 -22.96
N TYR A 203 8.07 12.79 -21.77
CA TYR A 203 6.72 12.23 -21.58
C TYR A 203 5.70 13.20 -21.00
N PHE A 204 6.15 14.27 -20.36
CA PHE A 204 5.27 15.23 -19.69
C PHE A 204 5.50 16.69 -20.10
N ASN A 205 6.47 16.95 -20.96
CA ASN A 205 6.88 18.31 -21.38
C ASN A 205 7.17 19.22 -20.16
N LYS A 206 7.84 18.68 -19.14
CA LYS A 206 8.17 19.35 -17.88
C LYS A 206 9.63 19.06 -17.50
N PRO A 207 10.60 19.91 -17.88
CA PRO A 207 11.98 19.73 -17.47
C PRO A 207 12.08 19.91 -15.94
N THR A 208 12.28 18.80 -15.22
CA THR A 208 12.44 18.78 -13.76
C THR A 208 13.17 17.53 -13.35
N THR A 209 13.82 17.56 -12.18
CA THR A 209 14.59 16.44 -11.65
C THR A 209 13.82 15.69 -10.57
N PHE A 210 14.27 14.49 -10.24
CA PHE A 210 13.72 13.71 -9.12
C PHE A 210 13.95 14.43 -7.79
N SER A 211 15.18 14.93 -7.54
CA SER A 211 15.54 15.63 -6.30
C SER A 211 14.69 16.88 -6.09
N ALA A 212 14.44 17.68 -7.15
CA ALA A 212 13.61 18.87 -7.08
C ALA A 212 12.13 18.54 -6.74
N ILE A 213 11.58 17.47 -7.29
CA ILE A 213 10.22 17.04 -6.95
C ILE A 213 10.16 16.49 -5.53
N THR A 214 11.11 15.63 -5.17
CA THR A 214 11.12 14.94 -3.88
C THR A 214 11.28 15.93 -2.72
N SER A 215 12.21 16.88 -2.82
CA SER A 215 12.40 17.90 -1.79
C SER A 215 11.17 18.78 -1.57
N ARG A 216 10.48 19.16 -2.64
CA ARG A 216 9.23 19.94 -2.54
C ARG A 216 8.09 19.12 -1.91
N SER A 217 8.00 17.84 -2.25
CA SER A 217 6.91 16.97 -1.77
C SER A 217 7.09 16.61 -0.31
N LEU A 218 8.30 16.25 0.12
CA LEU A 218 8.60 15.83 1.49
C LEU A 218 8.79 17.00 2.46
N GLY A 219 8.99 18.23 1.95
CA GLY A 219 8.99 19.44 2.78
C GLY A 219 7.62 19.80 3.38
N LYS A 220 6.57 19.05 3.07
CA LYS A 220 5.23 19.21 3.62
C LYS A 220 4.90 18.01 4.50
N ILE A 221 4.45 18.26 5.71
CA ILE A 221 3.90 17.22 6.58
C ILE A 221 2.53 16.84 5.99
N HIS A 222 2.42 15.61 5.49
CA HIS A 222 1.19 15.13 4.87
C HIS A 222 0.17 14.55 5.88
N PHE A 223 0.62 14.16 7.08
CA PHE A 223 -0.19 13.46 8.08
C PHE A 223 0.17 13.90 9.50
N PRO A 224 -0.13 15.15 9.90
CA PRO A 224 0.24 15.63 11.23
C PRO A 224 -0.43 14.83 12.35
N GLU A 225 -1.66 14.34 12.13
CA GLU A 225 -2.43 13.61 13.12
C GLU A 225 -2.06 12.12 13.23
N LEU A 226 -1.14 11.62 12.40
CA LEU A 226 -0.83 10.17 12.35
C LEU A 226 -0.37 9.62 13.70
N LYS A 227 0.44 10.41 14.44
CA LYS A 227 0.90 10.02 15.78
C LYS A 227 -0.27 9.81 16.73
N ASP A 228 -1.16 10.77 16.81
CA ASP A 228 -2.31 10.76 17.71
C ASP A 228 -3.27 9.61 17.36
N LEU A 229 -3.46 9.34 16.07
CA LEU A 229 -4.27 8.22 15.60
C LEU A 229 -3.66 6.85 15.96
N ILE A 230 -2.34 6.71 15.87
CA ILE A 230 -1.65 5.49 16.29
C ILE A 230 -1.79 5.31 17.80
N GLU A 231 -1.59 6.38 18.58
CA GLU A 231 -1.78 6.35 20.03
C GLU A 231 -3.22 5.98 20.41
N GLU A 232 -4.21 6.57 19.74
CA GLU A 232 -5.62 6.29 20.00
C GLU A 232 -6.01 4.84 19.66
N TYR A 233 -5.54 4.31 18.53
CA TYR A 233 -6.01 3.03 18.01
C TYR A 233 -5.21 1.82 18.50
N PHE A 234 -3.97 2.02 18.90
CA PHE A 234 -3.05 0.94 19.27
C PHE A 234 -2.37 1.09 20.63
N ILE A 235 -1.86 2.29 20.99
CA ILE A 235 -0.95 2.47 22.11
C ILE A 235 -1.70 2.79 23.41
N LYS A 236 -2.78 3.54 23.33
CA LYS A 236 -3.58 3.88 24.52
C LYS A 236 -4.69 2.86 24.75
N LYS A 237 -4.75 2.37 25.98
CA LYS A 237 -5.88 1.57 26.49
C LYS A 237 -7.11 2.41 26.73
#